data_ff96f1ab3db8f0788883b244e1285840
#
_entry.id   ff96f1ab3db8f0788883b244e1285840
#
_cell.length_a   1.000
_cell.length_b   1.000
_cell.length_c   1.000
_cell.angle_alpha   90.00
_cell.angle_beta   90.00
_cell.angle_gamma   90.00
#
_symmetry.space_group_name_H-M   'P 1'
#
loop_
_entity.id
_entity.type
_entity.pdbx_description
1 polymer ?
#
loop_
_entity_poly.entity_id
_entity_poly.type
_entity_poly.pdbx_seq_one_letter_code
_entity_poly.pdbx_strand_id
1 'polypeptide(L)'
;MNQGLSSNLKIVFPNTNPIARPIINFQGIPHPNWLVGFIDGEGCFYVSTRKNKSKLGVGMIFSISQHSCDHLLMSKIISYFNCGIIEKPKGRFEVRFVVYKFKDIFVKILPFLKKYPLQGVKNADLLDFIKIANLMKDKSHLTLEGLNKIRLLKAGMNKGRVHLNNN
;
A
#
# COMPACT_ATOMS: atom_id res chain seq x y z
N MET A 1 2.42 17.93 10.54
CA MET A 1 1.00 18.28 10.83
C MET A 1 0.97 19.53 11.67
N ASN A 2 0.06 20.44 11.34
CA ASN A 2 -0.06 21.69 12.06
C ASN A 2 -0.59 21.44 13.49
N GLN A 3 0.24 21.68 14.52
CA GLN A 3 -0.10 21.46 15.93
C GLN A 3 -0.63 22.73 16.62
N GLY A 4 -1.20 23.66 15.87
CA GLY A 4 -1.64 24.97 16.33
C GLY A 4 -0.69 26.06 15.83
N LEU A 5 -0.80 27.28 16.41
CA LEU A 5 0.09 28.37 16.07
C LEU A 5 1.51 28.08 16.56
N SER A 6 2.51 28.26 15.69
CA SER A 6 3.92 28.20 16.06
C SER A 6 4.25 29.30 17.09
N SER A 7 5.34 29.10 17.83
CA SER A 7 5.78 30.10 18.82
C SER A 7 5.97 31.48 18.21
N ASN A 8 6.52 31.57 17.00
CA ASN A 8 6.70 32.83 16.27
C ASN A 8 5.37 33.48 15.89
N LEU A 9 4.38 32.69 15.44
CA LEU A 9 3.06 33.22 15.13
C LEU A 9 2.32 33.71 16.39
N LYS A 10 2.52 33.07 17.54
CA LYS A 10 1.95 33.54 18.82
C LYS A 10 2.55 34.87 19.28
N ILE A 11 3.84 35.11 18.99
CA ILE A 11 4.51 36.37 19.30
C ILE A 11 3.97 37.50 18.42
N VAL A 12 3.84 37.25 17.11
CA VAL A 12 3.40 38.25 16.13
C VAL A 12 1.90 38.55 16.24
N PHE A 13 1.10 37.50 16.58
CA PHE A 13 -0.36 37.60 16.69
C PHE A 13 -0.85 37.10 18.08
N PRO A 14 -0.54 37.84 19.17
CA PRO A 14 -0.81 37.39 20.54
C PRO A 14 -2.30 37.23 20.85
N ASN A 15 -3.16 38.01 20.18
CA ASN A 15 -4.61 38.00 20.38
C ASN A 15 -5.35 36.96 19.52
N THR A 16 -4.64 36.13 18.73
CA THR A 16 -5.27 35.14 17.89
C THR A 16 -5.46 33.82 18.66
N ASN A 17 -6.70 33.48 18.96
CA ASN A 17 -7.06 32.22 19.56
C ASN A 17 -7.10 31.14 18.46
N PRO A 18 -6.31 30.04 18.56
CA PRO A 18 -6.39 28.97 17.62
C PRO A 18 -7.74 28.24 17.74
N ILE A 19 -8.41 28.04 16.63
CA ILE A 19 -9.63 27.23 16.61
C ILE A 19 -9.28 25.79 17.00
N ALA A 20 -10.03 25.22 17.93
CA ALA A 20 -9.88 23.83 18.32
C ALA A 20 -10.04 22.91 17.08
N ARG A 21 -9.17 21.93 16.95
CA ARG A 21 -9.29 20.96 15.84
C ARG A 21 -10.58 20.17 15.99
N PRO A 22 -11.35 20.00 14.91
CA PRO A 22 -12.50 19.12 14.97
C PRO A 22 -12.06 17.69 15.32
N ILE A 23 -12.74 17.08 16.26
CA ILE A 23 -12.58 15.66 16.55
C ILE A 23 -13.18 14.89 15.38
N ILE A 24 -12.32 14.26 14.58
CA ILE A 24 -12.78 13.43 13.45
C ILE A 24 -13.31 12.12 14.05
N ASN A 25 -14.63 11.98 14.09
CA ASN A 25 -15.27 10.73 14.44
C ASN A 25 -15.24 9.80 13.22
N PHE A 26 -14.14 9.06 13.05
CA PHE A 26 -13.93 8.17 11.92
C PHE A 26 -14.76 6.88 12.09
N GLN A 27 -15.86 6.77 11.37
CA GLN A 27 -16.79 5.62 11.46
C GLN A 27 -16.40 4.42 10.59
N GLY A 28 -15.41 4.55 9.72
CA GLY A 28 -14.95 3.48 8.82
C GLY A 28 -14.62 4.00 7.42
N ILE A 29 -14.44 3.07 6.48
CA ILE A 29 -14.18 3.43 5.08
C ILE A 29 -15.46 3.98 4.45
N PRO A 30 -15.49 5.26 4.04
CA PRO A 30 -16.75 5.91 3.63
C PRO A 30 -17.27 5.37 2.29
N HIS A 31 -16.37 5.09 1.35
CA HIS A 31 -16.71 4.59 0.03
C HIS A 31 -15.54 3.82 -0.60
N PRO A 32 -15.77 2.75 -1.40
CA PRO A 32 -14.69 2.01 -2.06
C PRO A 32 -13.75 2.89 -2.90
N ASN A 33 -14.27 3.86 -3.65
CA ASN A 33 -13.44 4.75 -4.48
C ASN A 33 -12.54 5.65 -3.64
N TRP A 34 -12.97 6.05 -2.42
CA TRP A 34 -12.09 6.76 -1.49
C TRP A 34 -10.88 5.89 -1.12
N LEU A 35 -11.13 4.61 -0.81
CA LEU A 35 -10.06 3.67 -0.47
C LEU A 35 -9.13 3.42 -1.66
N VAL A 36 -9.68 3.36 -2.89
CA VAL A 36 -8.87 3.24 -4.11
C VAL A 36 -7.96 4.46 -4.30
N GLY A 37 -8.49 5.68 -4.14
CA GLY A 37 -7.67 6.90 -4.19
C GLY A 37 -6.58 6.90 -3.11
N PHE A 38 -6.89 6.43 -1.91
CA PHE A 38 -5.91 6.27 -0.83
C PHE A 38 -4.84 5.22 -1.17
N ILE A 39 -5.23 4.09 -1.78
CA ILE A 39 -4.28 3.08 -2.27
C ILE A 39 -3.44 3.62 -3.43
N ASP A 40 -4.02 4.43 -4.32
CA ASP A 40 -3.28 5.03 -5.42
C ASP A 40 -2.18 6.00 -4.93
N GLY A 41 -2.43 6.73 -3.85
CA GLY A 41 -1.42 7.55 -3.16
C GLY A 41 -0.40 6.70 -2.38
N GLU A 42 -0.86 5.93 -1.42
CA GLU A 42 -0.05 5.37 -0.33
C GLU A 42 0.19 3.85 -0.43
N GLY A 43 -0.47 3.16 -1.37
CA GLY A 43 -0.34 1.72 -1.53
C GLY A 43 0.99 1.30 -2.16
N CYS A 44 1.43 0.08 -1.86
CA CYS A 44 2.61 -0.52 -2.44
C CYS A 44 2.35 -1.98 -2.80
N PHE A 45 2.70 -2.36 -4.02
CA PHE A 45 2.69 -3.73 -4.54
C PHE A 45 4.13 -4.22 -4.61
N TYR A 46 4.51 -5.09 -3.67
CA TYR A 46 5.88 -5.56 -3.57
C TYR A 46 5.97 -7.06 -3.83
N VAL A 47 6.98 -7.47 -4.60
CA VAL A 47 7.29 -8.87 -4.90
C VAL A 47 8.70 -9.17 -4.44
N SER A 48 8.85 -10.21 -3.61
CA SER A 48 10.16 -10.74 -3.23
C SER A 48 10.43 -12.05 -3.97
N THR A 49 11.67 -12.20 -4.43
CA THR A 49 12.15 -13.47 -5.01
C THR A 49 13.35 -13.92 -4.19
N ARG A 50 13.27 -15.13 -3.63
CA ARG A 50 14.36 -15.72 -2.85
C ARG A 50 14.91 -16.92 -3.62
N LYS A 51 16.22 -17.01 -3.69
CA LYS A 51 16.93 -18.19 -4.21
C LYS A 51 17.79 -18.71 -3.06
N ASN A 52 17.30 -19.71 -2.34
CA ASN A 52 18.14 -20.53 -1.45
C ASN A 52 18.66 -21.72 -2.23
N LYS A 53 19.77 -22.34 -1.76
CA LYS A 53 20.43 -23.48 -2.44
C LYS A 53 19.48 -24.61 -2.82
N SER A 54 18.32 -24.74 -2.17
CA SER A 54 17.37 -25.84 -2.40
C SER A 54 15.92 -25.42 -2.71
N LYS A 55 15.54 -24.12 -2.61
CA LYS A 55 14.15 -23.70 -2.84
C LYS A 55 14.09 -22.34 -3.53
N LEU A 56 13.30 -22.30 -4.60
CA LEU A 56 12.84 -21.06 -5.23
C LEU A 56 11.62 -20.57 -4.46
N GLY A 57 11.62 -19.31 -4.02
CA GLY A 57 10.50 -18.74 -3.29
C GLY A 57 10.12 -17.38 -3.88
N VAL A 58 8.82 -17.19 -4.09
CA VAL A 58 8.23 -15.90 -4.46
C VAL A 58 7.28 -15.50 -3.35
N GLY A 59 7.42 -14.29 -2.85
CA GLY A 59 6.50 -13.69 -1.89
C GLY A 59 5.84 -12.45 -2.50
N MET A 60 4.56 -12.28 -2.24
CA MET A 60 3.81 -11.08 -2.60
C MET A 60 3.40 -10.35 -1.33
N ILE A 61 3.49 -9.04 -1.35
CA ILE A 61 3.12 -8.18 -0.23
C ILE A 61 2.31 -7.00 -0.80
N PHE A 62 1.13 -6.79 -0.24
CA PHE A 62 0.38 -5.56 -0.42
C PHE A 62 0.45 -4.76 0.88
N SER A 63 0.78 -3.48 0.79
CA SER A 63 0.84 -2.62 1.96
C SER A 63 0.35 -1.21 1.66
N ILE A 64 -0.13 -0.55 2.70
CA ILE A 64 -0.45 0.88 2.72
C ILE A 64 0.29 1.46 3.91
N SER A 65 1.05 2.55 3.72
CA SER A 65 1.80 3.21 4.78
C SER A 65 1.25 4.59 5.06
N GLN A 66 1.20 4.98 6.34
CA GLN A 66 0.76 6.30 6.75
C GLN A 66 1.44 6.72 8.06
N HIS A 67 1.30 7.98 8.43
CA HIS A 67 1.79 8.46 9.71
C HIS A 67 1.08 7.76 10.88
N SER A 68 1.78 7.55 12.00
CA SER A 68 1.26 6.81 13.17
C SER A 68 -0.01 7.41 13.79
N CYS A 69 -0.29 8.69 13.55
CA CYS A 69 -1.55 9.34 13.96
C CYS A 69 -2.78 8.71 13.29
N ASP A 70 -2.62 8.10 12.12
CA ASP A 70 -3.71 7.48 11.35
C ASP A 70 -3.91 5.98 11.68
N HIS A 71 -3.42 5.55 12.86
CA HIS A 71 -3.53 4.15 13.29
C HIS A 71 -4.98 3.64 13.28
N LEU A 72 -5.94 4.47 13.68
CA LEU A 72 -7.36 4.08 13.67
C LEU A 72 -7.86 3.83 12.26
N LEU A 73 -7.53 4.70 11.29
CA LEU A 73 -7.84 4.51 9.89
C LEU A 73 -7.29 3.17 9.38
N MET A 74 -6.00 2.89 9.65
CA MET A 74 -5.34 1.66 9.21
C MET A 74 -5.99 0.42 9.82
N SER A 75 -6.43 0.49 11.08
CA SER A 75 -7.18 -0.60 11.73
C SER A 75 -8.53 -0.83 11.05
N LYS A 76 -9.22 0.21 10.60
CA LYS A 76 -10.49 0.07 9.86
C LYS A 76 -10.31 -0.54 8.47
N ILE A 77 -9.15 -0.39 7.85
CA ILE A 77 -8.81 -1.08 6.58
C ILE A 77 -8.73 -2.59 6.79
N ILE A 78 -8.17 -3.06 7.93
CA ILE A 78 -8.21 -4.50 8.28
C ILE A 78 -9.67 -4.99 8.34
N SER A 79 -10.53 -4.27 9.05
CA SER A 79 -11.96 -4.64 9.18
C SER A 79 -12.66 -4.66 7.83
N TYR A 80 -12.33 -3.70 6.94
CA TYR A 80 -12.91 -3.60 5.61
C TYR A 80 -12.55 -4.79 4.71
N PHE A 81 -11.27 -5.16 4.66
CA PHE A 81 -10.81 -6.31 3.86
C PHE A 81 -10.94 -7.65 4.58
N ASN A 82 -11.20 -7.64 5.88
CA ASN A 82 -11.16 -8.82 6.73
C ASN A 82 -9.87 -9.64 6.56
N CYS A 83 -8.73 -8.95 6.45
CA CYS A 83 -7.40 -9.55 6.34
C CYS A 83 -6.30 -8.51 6.61
N GLY A 84 -5.05 -8.99 6.69
CA GLY A 84 -3.88 -8.15 6.93
C GLY A 84 -3.60 -7.95 8.42
N ILE A 85 -2.54 -7.23 8.68
CA ILE A 85 -2.06 -6.86 10.01
C ILE A 85 -1.60 -5.41 10.02
N ILE A 86 -1.51 -4.82 11.21
CA ILE A 86 -0.84 -3.54 11.43
C ILE A 86 0.60 -3.77 11.86
N GLU A 87 1.53 -3.13 11.16
CA GLU A 87 2.93 -3.04 11.56
C GLU A 87 3.27 -1.61 12.01
N LYS A 88 4.11 -1.52 13.03
CA LYS A 88 4.69 -0.25 13.52
C LYS A 88 6.20 -0.38 13.46
N PRO A 89 6.87 0.11 12.40
CA PRO A 89 8.31 0.06 12.29
C PRO A 89 8.97 0.80 13.47
N LYS A 90 9.92 0.13 14.16
CA LYS A 90 10.62 0.69 15.30
C LYS A 90 11.38 1.96 14.92
N GLY A 91 11.27 3.01 15.73
CA GLY A 91 11.97 4.29 15.52
C GLY A 91 11.40 5.17 14.40
N ARG A 92 10.19 4.88 13.89
CA ARG A 92 9.51 5.68 12.88
C ARG A 92 8.10 6.08 13.33
N PHE A 93 7.68 7.28 12.97
CA PHE A 93 6.28 7.73 13.11
C PHE A 93 5.44 7.21 11.94
N GLU A 94 5.47 5.90 11.74
CA GLU A 94 4.82 5.21 10.63
C GLU A 94 3.96 4.07 11.15
N VAL A 95 2.83 3.86 10.50
CA VAL A 95 1.95 2.72 10.66
C VAL A 95 1.66 2.13 9.28
N ARG A 96 1.67 0.80 9.18
CA ARG A 96 1.42 0.08 7.92
C ARG A 96 0.30 -0.91 8.09
N PHE A 97 -0.64 -0.90 7.17
CA PHE A 97 -1.49 -2.05 6.90
C PHE A 97 -0.74 -2.96 5.92
N VAL A 98 -0.60 -4.26 6.24
CA VAL A 98 0.18 -5.19 5.42
C VAL A 98 -0.55 -6.51 5.24
N VAL A 99 -0.57 -7.01 4.01
CA VAL A 99 -1.10 -8.34 3.66
C VAL A 99 0.02 -9.18 3.07
N TYR A 100 0.41 -10.25 3.77
CA TYR A 100 1.44 -11.20 3.35
C TYR A 100 0.88 -12.48 2.74
N LYS A 101 -0.32 -12.90 3.21
CA LYS A 101 -0.91 -14.17 2.78
C LYS A 101 -1.36 -14.07 1.32
N PHE A 102 -0.74 -14.89 0.46
CA PHE A 102 -1.09 -14.94 -0.96
C PHE A 102 -2.58 -15.14 -1.20
N LYS A 103 -3.22 -16.06 -0.44
CA LYS A 103 -4.67 -16.30 -0.52
C LYS A 103 -5.47 -15.02 -0.30
N ASP A 104 -5.13 -14.23 0.73
CA ASP A 104 -5.86 -12.97 1.02
C ASP A 104 -5.63 -11.92 -0.06
N ILE A 105 -4.40 -11.79 -0.57
CA ILE A 105 -4.11 -10.91 -1.71
C ILE A 105 -4.95 -11.33 -2.91
N PHE A 106 -4.95 -12.63 -3.25
CA PHE A 106 -5.58 -13.14 -4.46
C PHE A 106 -7.11 -13.09 -4.41
N VAL A 107 -7.74 -13.39 -3.25
CA VAL A 107 -9.20 -13.49 -3.15
C VAL A 107 -9.90 -12.26 -2.58
N LYS A 108 -9.15 -11.32 -1.98
CA LYS A 108 -9.74 -10.10 -1.35
C LYS A 108 -9.20 -8.82 -1.99
N ILE A 109 -7.88 -8.64 -2.02
CA ILE A 109 -7.28 -7.39 -2.49
C ILE A 109 -7.41 -7.25 -4.01
N LEU A 110 -6.99 -8.25 -4.79
CA LEU A 110 -7.02 -8.16 -6.26
C LEU A 110 -8.46 -8.04 -6.82
N PRO A 111 -9.47 -8.78 -6.34
CA PRO A 111 -10.85 -8.58 -6.80
C PRO A 111 -11.39 -7.19 -6.49
N PHE A 112 -11.07 -6.62 -5.33
CA PHE A 112 -11.42 -5.26 -4.99
C PHE A 112 -10.83 -4.26 -5.98
N LEU A 113 -9.52 -4.35 -6.25
CA LEU A 113 -8.82 -3.43 -7.17
C LEU A 113 -9.18 -3.66 -8.65
N LYS A 114 -9.68 -4.84 -9.02
CA LYS A 114 -10.29 -5.07 -10.34
C LYS A 114 -11.65 -4.40 -10.48
N LYS A 115 -12.45 -4.44 -9.42
CA LYS A 115 -13.78 -3.80 -9.40
C LYS A 115 -13.68 -2.27 -9.33
N TYR A 116 -12.68 -1.76 -8.62
CA TYR A 116 -12.42 -0.35 -8.42
C TYR A 116 -10.97 -0.06 -8.84
N PRO A 117 -10.72 0.25 -10.15
CA PRO A 117 -9.38 0.36 -10.69
C PRO A 117 -8.66 1.62 -10.21
N LEU A 118 -7.34 1.51 -10.02
CA LEU A 118 -6.45 2.64 -9.79
C LEU A 118 -6.42 3.53 -11.03
N GLN A 119 -6.28 4.84 -10.83
CA GLN A 119 -6.26 5.83 -11.91
C GLN A 119 -4.84 6.35 -12.18
N GLY A 120 -3.94 6.29 -11.20
CA GLY A 120 -2.59 6.79 -11.31
C GLY A 120 -1.60 5.81 -11.94
N VAL A 121 -0.34 6.23 -12.04
CA VAL A 121 0.78 5.43 -12.58
C VAL A 121 0.98 4.11 -11.84
N LYS A 122 0.56 4.03 -10.59
CA LYS A 122 0.61 2.82 -9.77
C LYS A 122 -0.25 1.67 -10.32
N ASN A 123 -1.23 1.97 -11.19
CA ASN A 123 -2.00 0.95 -11.88
C ASN A 123 -1.12 0.03 -12.73
N ALA A 124 -0.03 0.54 -13.31
CA ALA A 124 0.92 -0.30 -14.06
C ALA A 124 1.60 -1.34 -13.15
N ASP A 125 1.94 -0.95 -11.91
CA ASP A 125 2.50 -1.88 -10.91
C ASP A 125 1.45 -2.91 -10.46
N LEU A 126 0.20 -2.50 -10.31
CA LEU A 126 -0.91 -3.40 -10.02
C LEU A 126 -1.10 -4.45 -11.13
N LEU A 127 -1.05 -4.04 -12.41
CA LEU A 127 -1.17 -4.96 -13.54
C LEU A 127 -0.05 -6.01 -13.56
N ASP A 128 1.19 -5.60 -13.29
CA ASP A 128 2.32 -6.54 -13.20
C ASP A 128 2.19 -7.44 -11.96
N PHE A 129 1.72 -6.90 -10.85
CA PHE A 129 1.42 -7.66 -9.64
C PHE A 129 0.33 -8.73 -9.88
N ILE A 130 -0.72 -8.40 -10.66
CA ILE A 130 -1.77 -9.36 -11.07
C ILE A 130 -1.19 -10.47 -11.95
N LYS A 131 -0.32 -10.15 -12.93
CA LYS A 131 0.36 -11.15 -13.77
C LYS A 131 1.16 -12.13 -12.92
N ILE A 132 1.92 -11.61 -11.95
CA ILE A 132 2.70 -12.43 -11.01
C ILE A 132 1.78 -13.28 -10.13
N ALA A 133 0.67 -12.74 -9.65
CA ALA A 133 -0.29 -13.49 -8.85
C ALA A 133 -0.88 -14.69 -9.63
N ASN A 134 -1.16 -14.53 -10.92
CA ASN A 134 -1.63 -15.63 -11.77
C ASN A 134 -0.54 -16.71 -11.95
N LEU A 135 0.72 -16.33 -12.21
CA LEU A 135 1.84 -17.28 -12.27
C LEU A 135 2.02 -18.04 -10.95
N MET A 136 1.75 -17.40 -9.81
CA MET A 136 1.80 -18.07 -8.51
C MET A 136 0.62 -19.01 -8.29
N LYS A 137 -0.60 -18.61 -8.70
CA LYS A 137 -1.79 -19.47 -8.64
C LYS A 137 -1.58 -20.75 -9.42
N ASP A 138 -1.02 -20.65 -10.64
CA ASP A 138 -0.78 -21.77 -11.53
C ASP A 138 0.51 -22.56 -11.17
N LYS A 139 1.14 -22.22 -10.04
CA LYS A 139 2.40 -22.84 -9.56
C LYS A 139 3.60 -22.68 -10.52
N SER A 140 3.48 -21.87 -11.57
CA SER A 140 4.56 -21.60 -12.53
C SER A 140 5.80 -20.99 -11.87
N HIS A 141 5.64 -20.28 -10.74
CA HIS A 141 6.73 -19.72 -9.94
C HIS A 141 7.70 -20.78 -9.37
N LEU A 142 7.33 -22.06 -9.40
CA LEU A 142 8.18 -23.18 -8.96
C LEU A 142 9.12 -23.67 -10.08
N THR A 143 8.90 -23.25 -11.33
CA THR A 143 9.78 -23.55 -12.47
C THR A 143 10.80 -22.42 -12.68
N LEU A 144 11.94 -22.75 -13.30
CA LEU A 144 12.96 -21.77 -13.64
C LEU A 144 12.42 -20.70 -14.62
N GLU A 145 11.66 -21.15 -15.63
CA GLU A 145 11.04 -20.28 -16.61
C GLU A 145 10.05 -19.29 -15.96
N GLY A 146 9.12 -19.80 -15.15
CA GLY A 146 8.16 -18.97 -14.45
C GLY A 146 8.82 -17.99 -13.48
N LEU A 147 9.88 -18.43 -12.77
CA LEU A 147 10.65 -17.55 -11.92
C LEU A 147 11.34 -16.42 -12.70
N ASN A 148 11.89 -16.70 -13.88
CA ASN A 148 12.51 -15.69 -14.72
C ASN A 148 11.48 -14.70 -15.26
N LYS A 149 10.28 -15.15 -15.66
CA LYS A 149 9.16 -14.25 -16.00
C LYS A 149 8.79 -13.33 -14.85
N ILE A 150 8.71 -13.86 -13.62
CA ILE A 150 8.43 -13.07 -12.42
C ILE A 150 9.52 -12.03 -12.17
N ARG A 151 10.79 -12.38 -12.34
CA ARG A 151 11.92 -11.45 -12.18
C ARG A 151 11.86 -10.30 -13.17
N LEU A 152 11.53 -10.57 -14.44
CA LEU A 152 11.37 -9.54 -15.47
C LEU A 152 10.23 -8.58 -15.12
N LEU A 153 9.05 -9.10 -14.76
CA LEU A 153 7.92 -8.27 -14.33
C LEU A 153 8.29 -7.42 -13.11
N LYS A 154 8.89 -8.03 -12.09
CA LYS A 154 9.33 -7.33 -10.88
C LYS A 154 10.34 -6.21 -11.18
N ALA A 155 11.27 -6.41 -12.12
CA ALA A 155 12.27 -5.40 -12.47
C ALA A 155 11.64 -4.11 -13.02
N GLY A 156 10.46 -4.21 -13.65
CA GLY A 156 9.68 -3.07 -14.13
C GLY A 156 8.74 -2.46 -13.10
N MET A 157 8.71 -2.93 -11.86
CA MET A 157 7.78 -2.42 -10.84
C MET A 157 8.42 -1.35 -9.95
N ASN A 158 7.58 -0.49 -9.36
CA ASN A 158 7.96 0.54 -8.41
C ASN A 158 9.11 1.44 -8.97
N LYS A 159 10.20 1.55 -8.22
CA LYS A 159 11.37 2.37 -8.64
C LYS A 159 12.07 1.86 -9.90
N GLY A 160 11.84 0.62 -10.31
CA GLY A 160 12.39 0.06 -11.55
C GLY A 160 11.61 0.47 -12.80
N ARG A 161 10.44 1.09 -12.65
CA ARG A 161 9.63 1.54 -13.79
C ARG A 161 10.22 2.80 -14.41
N VAL A 162 10.63 2.71 -15.67
CA VAL A 162 11.00 3.86 -16.45
C VAL A 162 9.72 4.56 -16.91
N HIS A 163 9.49 5.75 -16.41
CA HIS A 163 8.44 6.63 -16.94
C HIS A 163 9.02 7.38 -18.14
N LEU A 164 8.57 7.05 -19.35
CA LEU A 164 8.84 7.89 -20.51
C LEU A 164 8.06 9.18 -20.29
N ASN A 165 8.77 10.25 -19.94
CA ASN A 165 8.21 11.58 -19.95
C ASN A 165 7.90 11.91 -21.41
N ASN A 166 6.64 11.78 -21.81
CA ASN A 166 6.15 12.41 -23.04
C ASN A 166 6.10 13.92 -22.73
N ASN A 167 7.19 14.63 -23.05
CA ASN A 167 7.15 16.08 -23.19
C ASN A 167 6.40 16.44 -24.44
#